data_b765e6348c894fd2ce46147255656541
#
_entry.id   b765e6348c894fd2ce46147255656541
#
_cell.length_a   1.000
_cell.length_b   1.000
_cell.length_c   1.000
_cell.angle_alpha   90.00
_cell.angle_beta   90.00
_cell.angle_gamma   90.00
#
_symmetry.space_group_name_H-M   'P 1'
#
loop_
_entity.id
_entity.type
_entity.pdbx_description
1 polymer ?
#
loop_
_entity_poly.entity_id
_entity_poly.type
_entity_poly.pdbx_seq_one_letter_code
_entity_poly.pdbx_strand_id
1 'polypeptide(L)'
;MLERGDYVKREKDNWDPKAVNAEGKYQTKEVWRDRDGKELHPHTNYYVGGNTKFYGAALFRLRKEDFGEIRHHRGISPAWPISYEDLEPYYSQAEQLYHVHGQRGEDPVEPPAKIPYPHPAVSHEPRMQLLSDDFARLGLRPFHTPLGVMLDEKNPHKSKCIRCSTCDGFPCLVYAKSDAQVVSVDPRLSIPMSR
;
A
#
# COMPACT_ATOMS: atom_id res chain seq x y z
N MET A 1 21.12 8.39 1.09
CA MET A 1 19.89 8.13 0.32
C MET A 1 19.80 9.20 -0.76
N LEU A 2 19.43 8.81 -1.99
CA LEU A 2 19.21 9.74 -3.10
C LEU A 2 17.71 9.78 -3.38
N GLU A 3 17.15 10.97 -3.58
CA GLU A 3 15.76 11.19 -3.96
C GLU A 3 15.73 12.20 -5.10
N ARG A 4 14.84 12.00 -6.06
CA ARG A 4 14.67 12.86 -7.23
C ARG A 4 13.64 13.96 -6.99
N GLY A 5 12.62 13.65 -6.18
CA GLY A 5 11.50 14.54 -5.90
C GLY A 5 11.65 15.34 -4.61
N ASP A 6 10.75 16.27 -4.42
CA ASP A 6 10.59 17.04 -3.18
C ASP A 6 9.48 16.41 -2.30
N TYR A 7 9.28 16.94 -1.11
CA TYR A 7 8.16 16.54 -0.27
C TYR A 7 6.81 16.96 -0.86
N VAL A 8 5.80 16.10 -0.73
CA VAL A 8 4.42 16.52 -1.03
C VAL A 8 4.01 17.58 -0.01
N LYS A 9 3.64 18.76 -0.50
CA LYS A 9 3.15 19.84 0.36
C LYS A 9 1.86 19.41 1.05
N ARG A 10 1.74 19.75 2.34
CA ARG A 10 0.53 19.52 3.11
C ARG A 10 -0.44 20.68 2.92
N GLU A 11 -1.43 20.48 2.07
CA GLU A 11 -2.39 21.51 1.67
C GLU A 11 -3.78 20.89 1.41
N LYS A 12 -4.84 21.72 1.39
CA LYS A 12 -6.20 21.24 1.19
C LYS A 12 -6.42 20.48 -0.11
N ASP A 13 -5.67 20.82 -1.15
CA ASP A 13 -5.74 20.16 -2.47
C ASP A 13 -5.35 18.68 -2.41
N ASN A 14 -4.62 18.25 -1.36
CA ASN A 14 -4.32 16.84 -1.14
C ASN A 14 -5.57 15.94 -1.12
N TRP A 15 -6.70 16.48 -0.73
CA TRP A 15 -7.98 15.77 -0.65
C TRP A 15 -9.04 16.30 -1.61
N ASP A 16 -8.65 17.14 -2.56
CA ASP A 16 -9.54 17.63 -3.60
C ASP A 16 -9.50 16.71 -4.83
N PRO A 17 -10.61 15.97 -5.13
CA PRO A 17 -10.66 15.07 -6.28
C PRO A 17 -10.42 15.79 -7.61
N LYS A 18 -10.80 17.06 -7.73
CA LYS A 18 -10.55 17.84 -8.94
C LYS A 18 -9.07 18.09 -9.13
N ALA A 19 -8.38 18.59 -8.10
CA ALA A 19 -6.96 18.86 -8.15
C ALA A 19 -6.14 17.58 -8.37
N VAL A 20 -6.45 16.50 -7.63
CA VAL A 20 -5.68 15.25 -7.66
C VAL A 20 -5.93 14.45 -8.93
N ASN A 21 -7.19 14.21 -9.30
CA ASN A 21 -7.55 13.29 -10.37
C ASN A 21 -7.79 14.00 -11.71
N ALA A 22 -8.61 15.07 -11.73
CA ALA A 22 -8.99 15.74 -12.98
C ALA A 22 -7.86 16.62 -13.53
N GLU A 23 -7.15 17.35 -12.66
CA GLU A 23 -6.06 18.23 -13.04
C GLU A 23 -4.67 17.54 -12.96
N GLY A 24 -4.60 16.35 -12.36
CA GLY A 24 -3.38 15.56 -12.26
C GLY A 24 -2.24 16.27 -11.54
N LYS A 25 -2.55 17.07 -10.50
CA LYS A 25 -1.61 17.97 -9.80
C LYS A 25 -0.29 17.30 -9.40
N TYR A 26 -0.33 16.04 -9.00
CA TYR A 26 0.82 15.29 -8.49
C TYR A 26 1.44 14.37 -9.53
N GLN A 27 0.84 14.22 -10.70
CA GLN A 27 1.32 13.33 -11.74
C GLN A 27 2.55 13.92 -12.44
N THR A 28 3.51 13.07 -12.78
CA THR A 28 4.64 13.49 -13.60
C THR A 28 4.19 13.84 -15.02
N LYS A 29 4.81 14.89 -15.57
CA LYS A 29 4.66 15.25 -17.00
C LYS A 29 5.67 14.52 -17.89
N GLU A 30 6.48 13.64 -17.32
CA GLU A 30 7.49 12.90 -18.05
C GLU A 30 6.83 11.93 -19.04
N VAL A 31 7.37 11.90 -20.25
CA VAL A 31 6.91 11.01 -21.31
C VAL A 31 7.96 9.93 -21.51
N TRP A 32 7.54 8.69 -21.44
CA TRP A 32 8.36 7.55 -21.79
C TRP A 32 8.00 7.07 -23.20
N ARG A 33 8.87 6.27 -23.78
CA ARG A 33 8.60 5.62 -25.08
C ARG A 33 8.70 4.12 -24.92
N ASP A 34 7.75 3.41 -25.49
CA ASP A 34 7.82 1.96 -25.59
C ASP A 34 8.84 1.53 -26.66
N ARG A 35 9.01 0.22 -26.84
CA ARG A 35 9.93 -0.34 -27.83
C ARG A 35 9.63 0.07 -29.26
N ASP A 36 8.41 0.44 -29.57
CA ASP A 36 7.94 0.85 -30.89
C ASP A 36 7.98 2.38 -31.07
N GLY A 37 8.50 3.11 -30.08
CA GLY A 37 8.63 4.57 -30.06
C GLY A 37 7.33 5.31 -29.71
N LYS A 38 6.26 4.60 -29.35
CA LYS A 38 4.99 5.19 -28.96
C LYS A 38 5.11 5.82 -27.57
N GLU A 39 4.59 7.02 -27.45
CA GLU A 39 4.59 7.75 -26.17
C GLU A 39 3.65 7.12 -25.15
N LEU A 40 4.13 7.03 -23.92
CA LEU A 40 3.34 6.65 -22.76
C LEU A 40 3.71 7.51 -21.56
N HIS A 41 2.73 7.78 -20.71
CA HIS A 41 2.95 8.48 -19.45
C HIS A 41 3.02 7.44 -18.33
N PRO A 42 4.17 7.30 -17.63
CA PRO A 42 4.26 6.41 -16.50
C PRO A 42 3.41 6.95 -15.34
N HIS A 43 2.70 6.07 -14.65
CA HIS A 43 2.01 6.42 -13.41
C HIS A 43 3.02 6.47 -12.24
N THR A 44 4.03 7.35 -12.37
CA THR A 44 5.06 7.58 -11.35
C THR A 44 4.91 8.98 -10.78
N ASN A 45 5.12 9.09 -9.47
CA ASN A 45 5.07 10.33 -8.76
C ASN A 45 6.44 10.58 -8.13
N TYR A 46 7.10 11.67 -8.51
CA TYR A 46 8.44 12.01 -8.04
C TYR A 46 8.36 12.88 -6.79
N TYR A 47 8.13 12.21 -5.66
CA TYR A 47 8.11 12.79 -4.33
C TYR A 47 8.84 11.88 -3.35
N VAL A 48 9.26 12.42 -2.21
CA VAL A 48 9.79 11.60 -1.12
C VAL A 48 8.73 10.58 -0.71
N GLY A 49 9.06 9.29 -0.87
CA GLY A 49 8.13 8.19 -0.71
C GLY A 49 7.46 7.71 -2.01
N GLY A 50 7.66 8.41 -3.13
CA GLY A 50 7.20 7.98 -4.46
C GLY A 50 5.72 7.66 -4.52
N ASN A 51 5.38 6.60 -5.25
CA ASN A 51 3.99 6.15 -5.40
C ASN A 51 3.32 5.70 -4.11
N THR A 52 4.09 5.40 -3.04
CA THR A 52 3.49 5.06 -1.74
C THR A 52 2.76 6.25 -1.09
N LYS A 53 3.00 7.47 -1.54
CA LYS A 53 2.21 8.63 -1.11
C LYS A 53 0.75 8.54 -1.59
N PHE A 54 0.51 7.87 -2.71
CA PHE A 54 -0.76 7.87 -3.44
C PHE A 54 -1.49 6.51 -3.45
N TYR A 55 -0.86 5.43 -2.97
CA TYR A 55 -1.49 4.11 -2.92
C TYR A 55 -2.64 4.03 -1.90
N GLY A 56 -3.50 3.04 -2.04
CA GLY A 56 -4.65 2.80 -1.15
C GLY A 56 -4.33 2.12 0.18
N ALA A 57 -3.06 2.11 0.58
CA ALA A 57 -2.56 1.44 1.78
C ALA A 57 -2.69 -0.10 1.79
N ALA A 58 -3.14 -0.73 0.72
CA ALA A 58 -3.22 -2.18 0.61
C ALA A 58 -1.83 -2.81 0.47
N LEU A 59 -1.49 -3.74 1.35
CA LEU A 59 -0.16 -4.36 1.44
C LEU A 59 -0.27 -5.89 1.51
N PHE A 60 -0.50 -6.50 0.35
CA PHE A 60 -0.48 -7.95 0.19
C PHE A 60 0.96 -8.47 0.04
N ARG A 61 1.19 -9.66 0.57
CA ARG A 61 2.38 -10.45 0.19
C ARG A 61 2.14 -11.04 -1.20
N LEU A 62 3.20 -11.18 -1.99
CA LEU A 62 3.13 -12.05 -3.16
C LEU A 62 2.86 -13.49 -2.72
N ARG A 63 2.10 -14.22 -3.50
CA ARG A 63 1.81 -15.62 -3.24
C ARG A 63 3.04 -16.48 -3.50
N LYS A 64 3.08 -17.65 -2.89
CA LYS A 64 4.21 -18.55 -3.06
C LYS A 64 4.39 -18.96 -4.54
N GLU A 65 3.28 -19.14 -5.24
CA GLU A 65 3.23 -19.49 -6.66
C GLU A 65 3.76 -18.39 -7.57
N ASP A 66 3.71 -17.11 -7.14
CA ASP A 66 4.18 -15.97 -7.93
C ASP A 66 5.70 -15.98 -8.15
N PHE A 67 6.44 -16.77 -7.36
CA PHE A 67 7.88 -16.97 -7.50
C PHE A 67 8.25 -18.05 -8.52
N GLY A 68 7.28 -18.86 -8.93
CA GLY A 68 7.44 -19.89 -9.94
C GLY A 68 7.25 -19.38 -11.38
N GLU A 69 7.37 -20.30 -12.35
CA GLU A 69 6.97 -20.01 -13.72
C GLU A 69 5.45 -19.88 -13.79
N ILE A 70 4.96 -18.76 -14.33
CA ILE A 70 3.52 -18.51 -14.50
C ILE A 70 3.20 -18.41 -15.97
N ARG A 71 2.31 -19.28 -16.46
CA ARG A 71 1.75 -19.21 -17.80
C ARG A 71 0.50 -18.34 -17.83
N HIS A 72 0.45 -17.39 -18.73
CA HIS A 72 -0.69 -16.52 -18.94
C HIS A 72 -1.01 -16.38 -20.45
N HIS A 73 -2.11 -15.71 -20.77
CA HIS A 73 -2.68 -15.66 -22.13
C HIS A 73 -1.68 -15.28 -23.22
N ARG A 74 -0.69 -14.45 -22.95
CA ARG A 74 0.24 -13.91 -23.97
C ARG A 74 1.71 -14.28 -23.73
N GLY A 75 1.99 -15.24 -22.87
CA GLY A 75 3.38 -15.61 -22.63
C GLY A 75 3.60 -16.36 -21.31
N ILE A 76 4.84 -16.38 -20.92
CA ILE A 76 5.32 -17.00 -19.69
C ILE A 76 6.10 -15.97 -18.91
N SER A 77 5.75 -15.78 -17.64
CA SER A 77 6.61 -15.11 -16.67
C SER A 77 7.59 -16.15 -16.14
N PRO A 78 8.90 -15.95 -16.31
CA PRO A 78 9.90 -16.91 -15.81
C PRO A 78 9.88 -16.97 -14.29
N ALA A 79 10.33 -18.10 -13.73
CA ALA A 79 10.53 -18.22 -12.30
C ALA A 79 11.56 -17.18 -11.79
N TRP A 80 11.35 -16.69 -10.60
CA TRP A 80 12.28 -15.80 -9.92
C TRP A 80 13.47 -16.61 -9.38
N PRO A 81 14.67 -16.03 -9.28
CA PRO A 81 15.85 -16.72 -8.73
C PRO A 81 15.83 -16.83 -7.19
N ILE A 82 14.76 -16.41 -6.55
CA ILE A 82 14.53 -16.44 -5.10
C ILE A 82 13.16 -17.06 -4.81
N SER A 83 12.99 -17.61 -3.64
CA SER A 83 11.74 -18.22 -3.19
C SER A 83 10.92 -17.27 -2.28
N TYR A 84 9.68 -17.62 -2.04
CA TYR A 84 8.86 -16.95 -1.03
C TYR A 84 9.51 -17.05 0.36
N GLU A 85 10.08 -18.21 0.69
CA GLU A 85 10.73 -18.48 1.96
C GLU A 85 11.93 -17.56 2.23
N ASP A 86 12.66 -17.18 1.19
CA ASP A 86 13.76 -16.22 1.27
C ASP A 86 13.26 -14.81 1.62
N LEU A 87 12.06 -14.43 1.14
CA LEU A 87 11.45 -13.13 1.38
C LEU A 87 10.55 -13.06 2.61
N GLU A 88 10.06 -14.19 3.13
CA GLU A 88 9.12 -14.21 4.26
C GLU A 88 9.60 -13.38 5.47
N PRO A 89 10.86 -13.46 5.92
CA PRO A 89 11.35 -12.66 7.04
C PRO A 89 11.26 -11.13 6.76
N TYR A 90 11.48 -10.74 5.53
CA TYR A 90 11.41 -9.32 5.12
C TYR A 90 9.97 -8.84 4.97
N TYR A 91 9.05 -9.68 4.50
CA TYR A 91 7.62 -9.38 4.55
C TYR A 91 7.16 -9.16 5.99
N SER A 92 7.57 -10.03 6.89
CA SER A 92 7.25 -9.88 8.32
C SER A 92 7.79 -8.58 8.92
N GLN A 93 9.03 -8.19 8.57
CA GLN A 93 9.61 -6.90 8.99
C GLN A 93 8.87 -5.70 8.37
N ALA A 94 8.53 -5.78 7.09
CA ALA A 94 7.81 -4.72 6.39
C ALA A 94 6.41 -4.52 6.99
N GLU A 95 5.68 -5.58 7.30
CA GLU A 95 4.37 -5.49 7.95
C GLU A 95 4.44 -4.79 9.31
N GLN A 96 5.47 -5.07 10.11
CA GLN A 96 5.71 -4.35 11.37
C GLN A 96 6.02 -2.88 11.13
N LEU A 97 6.92 -2.58 10.18
CA LEU A 97 7.34 -1.22 9.85
C LEU A 97 6.17 -0.37 9.33
N TYR A 98 5.31 -0.96 8.50
CA TYR A 98 4.17 -0.30 7.88
C TYR A 98 2.90 -0.35 8.73
N HIS A 99 2.97 -0.84 9.98
CA HIS A 99 1.83 -0.92 10.90
C HIS A 99 0.62 -1.62 10.25
N VAL A 100 0.85 -2.76 9.62
CA VAL A 100 -0.19 -3.42 8.83
C VAL A 100 -1.28 -3.99 9.71
N HIS A 101 -2.50 -3.61 9.42
CA HIS A 101 -3.73 -4.18 9.96
C HIS A 101 -4.15 -5.37 9.11
N GLY A 102 -4.55 -6.48 9.72
CA GLY A 102 -5.04 -7.64 8.98
C GLY A 102 -5.44 -8.80 9.89
N GLN A 103 -6.03 -9.81 9.29
CA GLN A 103 -6.42 -11.05 9.95
C GLN A 103 -5.88 -12.23 9.15
N ARG A 104 -4.94 -12.98 9.73
CA ARG A 104 -4.39 -14.17 9.07
C ARG A 104 -5.46 -15.26 8.93
N GLY A 105 -5.38 -15.96 7.79
CA GLY A 105 -6.22 -17.13 7.50
C GLY A 105 -7.62 -16.83 6.97
N GLU A 106 -7.98 -15.58 6.78
CA GLU A 106 -9.23 -15.22 6.09
C GLU A 106 -9.10 -15.37 4.56
N ASP A 107 -8.00 -14.90 3.98
CA ASP A 107 -7.72 -15.08 2.57
C ASP A 107 -7.24 -16.51 2.31
N PRO A 108 -8.00 -17.32 1.54
CA PRO A 108 -7.66 -18.72 1.28
C PRO A 108 -6.37 -18.92 0.47
N VAL A 109 -5.87 -17.87 -0.14
CA VAL A 109 -4.64 -17.88 -0.94
C VAL A 109 -3.50 -17.08 -0.30
N GLU A 110 -3.68 -16.66 0.93
CA GLU A 110 -2.63 -15.98 1.69
C GLU A 110 -1.43 -16.93 1.91
N PRO A 111 -0.21 -16.51 1.58
CA PRO A 111 0.98 -17.34 1.82
C PRO A 111 1.26 -17.47 3.32
N PRO A 112 1.91 -18.56 3.77
CA PRO A 112 2.23 -18.78 5.18
C PRO A 112 3.07 -17.66 5.76
N ALA A 113 2.74 -17.20 6.97
CA ALA A 113 3.48 -16.19 7.70
C ALA A 113 3.89 -16.72 9.07
N LYS A 114 5.13 -16.40 9.51
CA LYS A 114 5.66 -16.84 10.82
C LYS A 114 5.11 -16.03 11.98
N ILE A 115 4.68 -14.81 11.73
CA ILE A 115 4.15 -13.90 12.75
C ILE A 115 2.78 -13.34 12.34
N PRO A 116 1.92 -13.01 13.31
CA PRO A 116 0.65 -12.33 13.01
C PRO A 116 0.89 -10.91 12.49
N TYR A 117 -0.15 -10.32 11.92
CA TYR A 117 -0.14 -8.87 11.66
C TYR A 117 0.03 -8.10 12.98
N PRO A 118 0.74 -6.95 12.96
CA PRO A 118 0.96 -6.13 14.17
C PRO A 118 -0.32 -5.54 14.74
N HIS A 119 -1.34 -5.36 13.89
CA HIS A 119 -2.63 -4.79 14.28
C HIS A 119 -3.78 -5.65 13.78
N PRO A 120 -4.92 -5.68 14.49
CA PRO A 120 -6.12 -6.38 14.04
C PRO A 120 -6.62 -5.77 12.73
N ALA A 121 -7.37 -6.56 11.95
CA ALA A 121 -8.01 -6.07 10.73
C ALA A 121 -8.83 -4.80 11.00
N VAL A 122 -8.84 -3.88 10.05
CA VAL A 122 -9.69 -2.69 10.10
C VAL A 122 -11.14 -3.13 9.93
N SER A 123 -12.01 -2.73 10.84
CA SER A 123 -13.43 -3.10 10.79
C SER A 123 -14.09 -2.56 9.51
N HIS A 124 -14.94 -3.37 8.91
CA HIS A 124 -15.72 -2.95 7.77
C HIS A 124 -16.69 -1.82 8.15
N GLU A 125 -16.95 -0.91 7.22
CA GLU A 125 -18.14 -0.08 7.30
C GLU A 125 -19.42 -0.94 7.34
N PRO A 126 -20.51 -0.46 7.95
CA PRO A 126 -21.76 -1.25 8.04
C PRO A 126 -22.26 -1.79 6.69
N ARG A 127 -22.18 -0.99 5.62
CA ARG A 127 -22.56 -1.41 4.28
C ARG A 127 -21.63 -2.48 3.70
N MET A 128 -20.32 -2.34 3.93
CA MET A 128 -19.35 -3.32 3.49
C MET A 128 -19.46 -4.61 4.27
N GLN A 129 -19.81 -4.54 5.56
CA GLN A 129 -20.09 -5.74 6.36
C GLN A 129 -21.30 -6.51 5.82
N LEU A 130 -22.39 -5.83 5.50
CA LEU A 130 -23.56 -6.46 4.88
C LEU A 130 -23.21 -7.15 3.56
N LEU A 131 -22.41 -6.50 2.72
CA LEU A 131 -21.95 -7.10 1.46
C LEU A 131 -21.07 -8.32 1.70
N SER A 132 -20.17 -8.26 2.67
CA SER A 132 -19.34 -9.38 3.10
C SER A 132 -20.18 -10.57 3.55
N ASP A 133 -21.22 -10.31 4.38
CA ASP A 133 -22.14 -11.33 4.85
C ASP A 133 -22.94 -11.96 3.70
N ASP A 134 -23.34 -11.15 2.71
CA ASP A 134 -24.03 -11.64 1.51
C ASP A 134 -23.12 -12.56 0.68
N PHE A 135 -21.87 -12.19 0.46
CA PHE A 135 -20.91 -13.03 -0.24
C PHE A 135 -20.62 -14.32 0.52
N ALA A 136 -20.50 -14.26 1.85
CA ALA A 136 -20.33 -15.47 2.66
C ALA A 136 -21.52 -16.42 2.54
N ARG A 137 -22.76 -15.90 2.52
CA ARG A 137 -23.98 -16.70 2.28
C ARG A 137 -24.00 -17.38 0.90
N LEU A 138 -23.35 -16.75 -0.09
CA LEU A 138 -23.19 -17.34 -1.43
C LEU A 138 -22.02 -18.34 -1.52
N GLY A 139 -21.37 -18.67 -0.41
CA GLY A 139 -20.25 -19.61 -0.37
C GLY A 139 -18.90 -19.01 -0.78
N LEU A 140 -18.82 -17.69 -0.97
CA LEU A 140 -17.57 -16.99 -1.20
C LEU A 140 -16.85 -16.74 0.14
N ARG A 141 -15.58 -16.40 0.08
CA ARG A 141 -14.74 -16.13 1.26
C ARG A 141 -14.25 -14.68 1.23
N PRO A 142 -15.07 -13.72 1.63
CA PRO A 142 -14.62 -12.34 1.81
C PRO A 142 -13.60 -12.28 2.95
N PHE A 143 -12.65 -11.36 2.83
CA PHE A 143 -11.62 -11.18 3.83
C PHE A 143 -11.24 -9.70 3.95
N HIS A 144 -10.62 -9.33 5.06
CA HIS A 144 -10.13 -7.97 5.27
C HIS A 144 -8.82 -7.74 4.51
N THR A 145 -8.80 -6.71 3.67
CA THR A 145 -7.58 -6.28 3.00
C THR A 145 -6.52 -5.89 4.02
N PRO A 146 -5.28 -6.43 3.94
CA PRO A 146 -4.20 -5.95 4.77
C PRO A 146 -3.89 -4.48 4.47
N LEU A 147 -3.99 -3.60 5.48
CA LEU A 147 -3.88 -2.15 5.33
C LEU A 147 -2.76 -1.56 6.18
N GLY A 148 -1.83 -0.84 5.56
CA GLY A 148 -0.78 -0.09 6.24
C GLY A 148 -1.25 1.31 6.63
N VAL A 149 -1.87 1.44 7.81
CA VAL A 149 -2.41 2.71 8.33
C VAL A 149 -2.20 2.81 9.83
N MET A 150 -1.99 4.01 10.34
CA MET A 150 -1.85 4.26 11.79
C MET A 150 -3.23 4.52 12.41
N LEU A 151 -4.05 3.47 12.45
CA LEU A 151 -5.42 3.49 12.98
C LEU A 151 -5.47 2.85 14.36
N ASP A 152 -6.14 3.50 15.30
CA ASP A 152 -6.51 2.92 16.59
C ASP A 152 -8.01 3.02 16.77
N GLU A 153 -8.74 1.97 16.43
CA GLU A 153 -10.21 1.92 16.52
C GLU A 153 -10.69 1.90 17.99
N LYS A 154 -9.85 1.40 18.91
CA LYS A 154 -10.19 1.35 20.34
C LYS A 154 -10.02 2.72 21.03
N ASN A 155 -9.11 3.54 20.50
CA ASN A 155 -8.82 4.87 21.05
C ASN A 155 -8.81 5.93 19.94
N PRO A 156 -9.97 6.31 19.40
CA PRO A 156 -10.05 7.26 18.29
C PRO A 156 -9.31 8.58 18.52
N HIS A 157 -9.23 9.04 19.76
CA HIS A 157 -8.49 10.27 20.13
C HIS A 157 -6.96 10.13 20.00
N LYS A 158 -6.43 8.91 20.00
CA LYS A 158 -5.00 8.62 19.80
C LYS A 158 -4.68 8.20 18.35
N SER A 159 -5.71 7.88 17.59
CA SER A 159 -5.56 7.46 16.20
C SER A 159 -5.09 8.62 15.32
N LYS A 160 -4.04 8.38 14.52
CA LYS A 160 -3.66 9.33 13.46
C LYS A 160 -4.62 9.24 12.26
N CYS A 161 -5.04 8.02 11.90
CA CYS A 161 -5.99 7.81 10.82
C CYS A 161 -7.40 8.21 11.27
N ILE A 162 -8.04 9.06 10.49
CA ILE A 162 -9.40 9.56 10.76
C ILE A 162 -10.46 8.87 9.89
N ARG A 163 -10.07 7.79 9.19
CA ARG A 163 -10.97 7.03 8.27
C ARG A 163 -11.65 7.93 7.24
N CYS A 164 -10.89 8.81 6.62
CA CYS A 164 -11.38 9.66 5.52
C CYS A 164 -11.71 8.84 4.27
N SER A 165 -12.46 9.43 3.35
CA SER A 165 -12.86 8.80 2.07
C SER A 165 -11.85 8.96 0.93
N THR A 166 -10.67 9.53 1.19
CA THR A 166 -9.66 9.89 0.18
C THR A 166 -8.34 9.18 0.44
N CYS A 167 -8.34 7.85 0.56
CA CYS A 167 -7.11 7.11 0.83
C CYS A 167 -6.39 6.71 -0.47
N ASP A 168 -7.09 6.05 -1.39
CA ASP A 168 -6.53 5.58 -2.65
C ASP A 168 -6.45 6.72 -3.67
N GLY A 169 -5.28 6.89 -4.27
CA GLY A 169 -4.98 7.96 -5.23
C GLY A 169 -4.63 9.33 -4.61
N PHE A 170 -4.75 9.51 -3.29
CA PHE A 170 -4.56 10.80 -2.63
C PHE A 170 -3.40 10.78 -1.63
N PRO A 171 -2.60 11.87 -1.52
CA PRO A 171 -1.64 11.98 -0.43
C PRO A 171 -2.37 12.19 0.91
N CYS A 172 -1.88 11.52 1.96
CA CYS A 172 -2.52 11.57 3.26
C CYS A 172 -2.24 12.88 3.99
N LEU A 173 -3.27 13.72 4.19
CA LEU A 173 -3.15 15.03 4.82
C LEU A 173 -2.76 14.96 6.31
N VAL A 174 -3.06 13.84 6.98
CA VAL A 174 -2.79 13.64 8.41
C VAL A 174 -1.60 12.72 8.68
N TYR A 175 -0.83 12.34 7.64
CA TYR A 175 0.33 11.43 7.76
C TYR A 175 0.03 10.12 8.50
N ALA A 176 -1.16 9.59 8.31
CA ALA A 176 -1.60 8.34 8.92
C ALA A 176 -1.50 7.13 7.99
N LYS A 177 -1.36 7.37 6.68
CA LYS A 177 -1.02 6.31 5.73
C LYS A 177 0.44 5.93 5.95
N SER A 178 0.71 4.64 6.09
CA SER A 178 2.07 4.12 6.21
C SER A 178 2.71 4.11 4.82
N ASP A 179 3.19 5.25 4.39
CA ASP A 179 3.98 5.39 3.17
C ASP A 179 5.49 5.46 3.50
N ALA A 180 6.33 5.27 2.50
CA ALA A 180 7.77 5.17 2.69
C ALA A 180 8.38 6.44 3.31
N GLN A 181 7.83 7.64 3.05
CA GLN A 181 8.26 8.85 3.73
C GLN A 181 7.99 8.74 5.24
N VAL A 182 6.74 8.48 5.61
CA VAL A 182 6.27 8.55 7.00
C VAL A 182 6.91 7.47 7.88
N VAL A 183 7.04 6.24 7.37
CA VAL A 183 7.52 5.12 8.19
C VAL A 183 9.00 4.80 8.04
N SER A 184 9.66 5.30 6.98
CA SER A 184 11.07 4.95 6.71
C SER A 184 11.98 6.16 6.61
N VAL A 185 11.60 7.22 5.86
CA VAL A 185 12.49 8.37 5.61
C VAL A 185 12.52 9.30 6.81
N ASP A 186 11.37 9.81 7.24
CA ASP A 186 11.28 10.79 8.34
C ASP A 186 11.89 10.28 9.65
N PRO A 187 11.63 9.03 10.10
CA PRO A 187 12.28 8.48 11.27
C PRO A 187 13.81 8.38 11.15
N ARG A 188 14.34 8.08 9.95
CA ARG A 188 15.79 8.00 9.71
C ARG A 188 16.48 9.34 9.76
N LEU A 189 15.83 10.41 9.27
CA LEU A 189 16.35 11.77 9.32
C LEU A 189 16.38 12.32 10.75
N SER A 190 15.55 11.78 11.65
CA SER A 190 15.52 12.15 13.06
C SER A 190 16.60 11.49 13.92
N ILE A 191 17.34 10.51 13.36
CA ILE A 191 18.45 9.85 14.08
C ILE A 191 19.71 10.71 13.89
N PRO A 192 20.37 11.17 14.97
CA PRO A 192 21.64 11.87 14.88
C PRO A 192 22.66 11.00 14.15
N MET A 193 23.28 11.53 13.11
CA MET A 193 24.40 10.85 12.47
C MET A 193 25.54 10.77 13.49
N SER A 194 25.85 9.57 13.99
CA SER A 194 27.09 9.33 14.71
C SER A 194 28.25 9.62 13.76
N ARG A 195 29.07 10.57 14.15
CA ARG A 195 30.33 10.88 13.43
C ARG A 195 31.33 9.75 13.58
#